data_0f218567bca27c290145e5c7f5cf0ff4
#
_entry.id   0f218567bca27c290145e5c7f5cf0ff4
#
_cell.length_a   1.000
_cell.length_b   1.000
_cell.length_c   1.000
_cell.angle_alpha   90.00
_cell.angle_beta   90.00
_cell.angle_gamma   90.00
#
_symmetry.space_group_name_H-M   'P 1'
#
loop_
_entity.id
_entity.type
_entity.pdbx_description
1 polymer ?
#
loop_
_entity_poly.entity_id
_entity_poly.type
_entity_poly.pdbx_seq_one_letter_code
_entity_poly.pdbx_strand_id
1 'polypeptide(L)'
;KWWTFHVEIYDLKTKQWKYVGPIPADSAILTDDGKMHTIKCIQPSILKLKDGRLKVLMRTHNGKLATSYSSDNGDTWTNVTLTDIPNNQSGTDAVTLKDGRHALVYNNFETEVGTKKGPRTPLCIAISDDGEHFKPYVTLEDSPVDQYSYPAIIQGSDGNLHVTYTWR
;
A
#
# COMPACT_ATOMS: atom_id res chain seq x y z
N LYS A 1 -0.20 -18.85 9.63
CA LYS A 1 0.78 -17.98 8.93
C LYS A 1 0.44 -16.53 9.25
N TRP A 2 1.41 -15.78 9.77
CA TRP A 2 1.24 -14.38 10.14
C TRP A 2 1.71 -13.51 8.98
N TRP A 3 0.91 -12.53 8.59
CA TRP A 3 1.31 -11.47 7.68
C TRP A 3 1.98 -10.39 8.50
N THR A 4 3.25 -10.16 8.27
CA THR A 4 4.05 -9.14 8.95
C THR A 4 4.88 -8.37 7.93
N PHE A 5 5.18 -7.13 8.25
CA PHE A 5 6.01 -6.24 7.46
C PHE A 5 7.45 -6.24 7.98
N HIS A 6 8.40 -6.30 7.07
CA HIS A 6 9.82 -6.08 7.32
C HIS A 6 10.47 -5.36 6.14
N VAL A 7 11.66 -4.83 6.34
CA VAL A 7 12.45 -4.10 5.33
C VAL A 7 13.85 -4.71 5.26
N GLU A 8 14.37 -4.80 4.05
CA GLU A 8 15.76 -5.09 3.79
C GLU A 8 16.40 -3.91 3.07
N ILE A 9 17.55 -3.44 3.56
CA ILE A 9 18.28 -2.32 3.00
C ILE A 9 19.61 -2.84 2.47
N TYR A 10 19.85 -2.64 1.17
CA TYR A 10 21.13 -2.99 0.56
C TYR A 10 21.98 -1.73 0.38
N ASP A 11 23.14 -1.70 1.02
CA ASP A 11 24.10 -0.63 0.83
C ASP A 11 24.94 -0.88 -0.44
N LEU A 12 24.76 -0.02 -1.44
CA LEU A 12 25.46 -0.11 -2.73
C LEU A 12 26.98 0.07 -2.62
N LYS A 13 27.49 0.76 -1.59
CA LYS A 13 28.91 1.01 -1.36
C LYS A 13 29.59 -0.16 -0.67
N THR A 14 29.03 -0.61 0.45
CA THR A 14 29.58 -1.71 1.25
C THR A 14 29.17 -3.07 0.72
N LYS A 15 28.14 -3.15 -0.15
CA LYS A 15 27.54 -4.36 -0.69
C LYS A 15 27.00 -5.30 0.40
N GLN A 16 26.49 -4.71 1.48
CA GLN A 16 25.93 -5.44 2.60
C GLN A 16 24.43 -5.21 2.75
N TRP A 17 23.74 -6.21 3.27
CA TRP A 17 22.34 -6.16 3.62
C TRP A 17 22.17 -5.82 5.10
N LYS A 18 21.15 -5.00 5.39
CA LYS A 18 20.63 -4.76 6.72
C LYS A 18 19.16 -5.19 6.74
N TYR A 19 18.81 -6.02 7.71
CA TYR A 19 17.45 -6.46 7.97
C TYR A 19 16.81 -5.60 9.07
N VAL A 20 15.57 -5.13 8.86
CA VAL A 20 14.78 -4.34 9.81
C VAL A 20 13.40 -4.94 9.96
N GLY A 21 13.05 -5.40 11.15
CA GLY A 21 11.74 -5.99 11.44
C GLY A 21 11.81 -7.33 12.17
N PRO A 22 10.67 -8.00 12.38
CA PRO A 22 9.32 -7.59 11.95
C PRO A 22 8.86 -6.30 12.63
N ILE A 23 8.21 -5.43 11.87
CA ILE A 23 7.69 -4.17 12.38
C ILE A 23 6.40 -4.43 13.16
N PRO A 24 6.28 -3.96 14.42
CA PRO A 24 5.08 -4.12 15.22
C PRO A 24 3.87 -3.47 14.56
N ALA A 25 2.69 -4.05 14.80
CA ALA A 25 1.43 -3.52 14.32
C ALA A 25 0.49 -3.26 15.50
N ASP A 26 -0.24 -2.15 15.43
CA ASP A 26 -1.25 -1.82 16.42
C ASP A 26 -2.43 -2.80 16.33
N SER A 27 -3.12 -2.96 17.46
CA SER A 27 -4.37 -3.70 17.53
C SER A 27 -5.51 -2.67 17.49
N ALA A 28 -6.24 -2.61 16.40
CA ALA A 28 -7.22 -1.55 16.22
C ALA A 28 -8.55 -2.01 15.64
N ILE A 29 -8.77 -3.30 15.36
CA ILE A 29 -9.90 -3.67 14.53
C ILE A 29 -10.80 -4.63 15.25
N LEU A 30 -12.05 -4.16 15.39
CA LEU A 30 -13.18 -4.99 15.71
C LEU A 30 -13.47 -5.88 14.48
N THR A 31 -13.37 -7.17 14.66
CA THR A 31 -13.96 -8.14 13.72
C THR A 31 -15.45 -8.28 14.01
N ASP A 32 -16.18 -9.01 13.18
CA ASP A 32 -17.60 -9.32 13.40
C ASP A 32 -17.87 -9.98 14.76
N ASP A 33 -16.84 -10.54 15.41
CA ASP A 33 -16.92 -11.10 16.76
C ASP A 33 -16.70 -10.04 17.88
N GLY A 34 -16.55 -8.77 17.53
CA GLY A 34 -16.33 -7.66 18.47
C GLY A 34 -14.95 -7.64 19.12
N LYS A 35 -14.00 -8.46 18.67
CA LYS A 35 -12.66 -8.55 19.27
C LYS A 35 -11.66 -7.67 18.56
N MET A 36 -10.67 -7.20 19.32
CA MET A 36 -9.51 -6.50 18.77
C MET A 36 -8.51 -7.51 18.22
N HIS A 37 -8.04 -7.26 17.01
CA HIS A 37 -7.00 -8.06 16.36
C HIS A 37 -5.84 -7.18 15.90
N THR A 38 -4.65 -7.74 15.93
CA THR A 38 -3.47 -7.09 15.36
C THR A 38 -3.62 -6.95 13.84
N ILE A 39 -3.29 -5.79 13.30
CA ILE A 39 -3.29 -5.53 11.85
C ILE A 39 -2.34 -6.50 11.15
N LYS A 40 -2.85 -7.17 10.13
CA LYS A 40 -2.08 -8.09 9.28
C LYS A 40 -1.88 -7.45 7.91
N CYS A 41 -0.64 -7.22 7.51
CA CYS A 41 -0.32 -6.54 6.27
C CYS A 41 0.80 -7.22 5.49
N ILE A 42 0.75 -7.07 4.15
CA ILE A 42 1.75 -7.58 3.21
C ILE A 42 1.86 -6.67 1.98
N GLN A 43 2.83 -6.98 1.11
CA GLN A 43 3.03 -6.32 -0.19
C GLN A 43 3.19 -4.80 -0.04
N PRO A 44 4.23 -4.34 0.67
CA PRO A 44 4.50 -2.92 0.84
C PRO A 44 4.99 -2.26 -0.46
N SER A 45 4.50 -1.05 -0.73
CA SER A 45 5.11 -0.09 -1.67
C SER A 45 5.68 1.07 -0.88
N ILE A 46 6.92 1.48 -1.17
CA ILE A 46 7.62 2.55 -0.43
C ILE A 46 7.49 3.87 -1.19
N LEU A 47 7.04 4.90 -0.50
CA LEU A 47 6.99 6.29 -0.97
C LEU A 47 8.03 7.14 -0.24
N LYS A 48 8.64 8.09 -0.95
CA LYS A 48 9.52 9.10 -0.36
C LYS A 48 8.74 10.41 -0.26
N LEU A 49 8.44 10.84 0.97
CA LEU A 49 7.69 12.07 1.23
C LEU A 49 8.56 13.31 1.02
N LYS A 50 7.93 14.47 0.83
CA LYS A 50 8.60 15.75 0.62
C LYS A 50 9.44 16.21 1.81
N ASP A 51 9.08 15.80 3.02
CA ASP A 51 9.82 16.05 4.26
C ASP A 51 11.01 15.12 4.49
N GLY A 52 11.25 14.20 3.55
CA GLY A 52 12.35 13.24 3.60
C GLY A 52 12.00 11.90 4.26
N ARG A 53 10.87 11.78 4.96
CA ARG A 53 10.42 10.52 5.52
C ARG A 53 10.14 9.50 4.41
N LEU A 54 10.27 8.23 4.77
CA LEU A 54 9.71 7.12 4.00
C LEU A 54 8.34 6.76 4.58
N LYS A 55 7.41 6.42 3.70
CA LYS A 55 6.09 5.88 4.02
C LYS A 55 5.88 4.59 3.26
N VAL A 56 5.26 3.60 3.88
CA VAL A 56 4.78 2.39 3.18
C VAL A 56 3.27 2.36 3.14
N LEU A 57 2.73 1.86 2.03
CA LEU A 57 1.33 1.47 1.90
C LEU A 57 1.26 -0.03 1.71
N MET A 58 0.36 -0.71 2.42
CA MET A 58 0.32 -2.16 2.49
C MET A 58 -1.11 -2.69 2.39
N ARG A 59 -1.27 -3.79 1.69
CA ARG A 59 -2.49 -4.59 1.66
C ARG A 59 -2.81 -5.18 3.04
N THR A 60 -4.10 -5.22 3.41
CA THR A 60 -4.56 -5.82 4.66
C THR A 60 -5.77 -6.75 4.47
N HIS A 61 -6.18 -7.38 5.58
CA HIS A 61 -7.48 -8.05 5.74
C HIS A 61 -8.53 -7.15 6.44
N ASN A 62 -8.29 -5.84 6.51
CA ASN A 62 -8.99 -4.96 7.42
C ASN A 62 -9.87 -3.92 6.73
N GLY A 63 -10.17 -4.14 5.44
CA GLY A 63 -10.99 -3.23 4.63
C GLY A 63 -10.25 -1.99 4.15
N LYS A 64 -9.12 -1.63 4.77
CA LYS A 64 -8.31 -0.44 4.46
C LYS A 64 -6.84 -0.80 4.31
N LEU A 65 -6.08 0.01 3.58
CA LEU A 65 -4.62 -0.13 3.53
C LEU A 65 -4.01 0.18 4.89
N ALA A 66 -2.88 -0.45 5.18
CA ALA A 66 -2.05 -0.11 6.32
C ALA A 66 -0.86 0.76 5.90
N THR A 67 -0.28 1.46 6.88
CA THR A 67 0.87 2.34 6.72
C THR A 67 1.84 2.24 7.89
N SER A 68 3.08 2.61 7.64
CA SER A 68 4.14 2.84 8.63
C SER A 68 5.12 3.86 8.08
N TYR A 69 5.86 4.55 8.93
CA TYR A 69 6.76 5.64 8.57
C TYR A 69 8.16 5.43 9.12
N SER A 70 9.15 5.89 8.37
CA SER A 70 10.54 5.99 8.82
C SER A 70 11.07 7.40 8.62
N SER A 71 11.77 7.95 9.63
CA SER A 71 12.43 9.26 9.58
C SER A 71 13.96 9.15 9.47
N ASP A 72 14.49 7.94 9.39
CA ASP A 72 15.92 7.63 9.43
C ASP A 72 16.37 6.72 8.26
N ASN A 73 15.77 6.94 7.08
CA ASN A 73 16.04 6.19 5.86
C ASN A 73 15.76 4.67 5.95
N GLY A 74 14.80 4.29 6.77
CA GLY A 74 14.36 2.90 6.89
C GLY A 74 14.99 2.12 8.03
N ASP A 75 15.83 2.76 8.86
CA ASP A 75 16.50 2.12 9.98
C ASP A 75 15.53 1.77 11.11
N THR A 76 14.55 2.63 11.35
CA THR A 76 13.43 2.36 12.26
C THR A 76 12.09 2.74 11.63
N TRP A 77 11.02 2.12 12.09
CA TRP A 77 9.66 2.32 11.57
C TRP A 77 8.67 2.47 12.72
N THR A 78 7.66 3.30 12.51
CA THR A 78 6.53 3.39 13.44
C THR A 78 5.74 2.08 13.44
N ASN A 79 4.93 1.87 14.47
CA ASN A 79 3.95 0.78 14.43
C ASN A 79 3.07 0.88 13.18
N VAL A 80 2.70 -0.27 12.64
CA VAL A 80 1.76 -0.33 11.53
C VAL A 80 0.37 0.08 12.01
N THR A 81 -0.23 1.05 11.31
CA THR A 81 -1.60 1.55 11.54
C THR A 81 -2.43 1.46 10.26
N LEU A 82 -3.75 1.63 10.36
CA LEU A 82 -4.61 1.73 9.17
C LEU A 82 -4.65 3.15 8.63
N THR A 83 -4.86 3.25 7.32
CA THR A 83 -5.19 4.50 6.60
C THR A 83 -6.71 4.60 6.39
N ASP A 84 -7.16 5.70 5.77
CA ASP A 84 -8.54 5.83 5.28
C ASP A 84 -8.75 5.29 3.86
N ILE A 85 -7.69 4.82 3.21
CA ILE A 85 -7.74 4.31 1.83
C ILE A 85 -8.37 2.92 1.82
N PRO A 86 -9.45 2.67 1.07
CA PRO A 86 -10.10 1.37 1.01
C PRO A 86 -9.18 0.30 0.43
N ASN A 87 -9.35 -0.93 0.91
CA ASN A 87 -8.68 -2.11 0.39
C ASN A 87 -9.59 -3.33 0.43
N ASN A 88 -9.75 -3.95 -0.72
CA ASN A 88 -10.55 -5.16 -0.91
C ASN A 88 -9.78 -6.46 -0.67
N GLN A 89 -8.69 -6.40 0.09
CA GLN A 89 -7.78 -7.51 0.30
C GLN A 89 -7.03 -7.93 -0.99
N SER A 90 -6.78 -7.01 -1.91
CA SER A 90 -5.91 -7.26 -3.07
C SER A 90 -4.64 -6.42 -3.02
N GLY A 91 -3.63 -6.83 -3.79
CA GLY A 91 -2.38 -6.10 -3.92
C GLY A 91 -2.60 -4.73 -4.54
N THR A 92 -1.79 -3.78 -4.14
CA THR A 92 -1.72 -2.42 -4.65
C THR A 92 -0.27 -2.09 -4.97
N ASP A 93 -0.03 -1.02 -5.72
CA ASP A 93 1.31 -0.46 -5.88
C ASP A 93 1.26 1.06 -5.90
N ALA A 94 2.35 1.69 -5.45
CA ALA A 94 2.43 3.14 -5.35
C ALA A 94 3.83 3.65 -5.68
N VAL A 95 3.89 4.85 -6.27
CA VAL A 95 5.15 5.48 -6.69
C VAL A 95 5.16 6.96 -6.35
N THR A 96 6.33 7.47 -5.94
CA THR A 96 6.58 8.91 -5.84
C THR A 96 6.94 9.45 -7.22
N LEU A 97 6.19 10.45 -7.68
CA LEU A 97 6.36 11.08 -8.98
C LEU A 97 7.52 12.08 -8.97
N LYS A 98 8.01 12.45 -10.15
CA LYS A 98 9.13 13.40 -10.32
C LYS A 98 8.82 14.78 -9.76
N ASP A 99 7.55 15.19 -9.73
CA ASP A 99 7.10 16.47 -9.16
C ASP A 99 6.85 16.41 -7.64
N GLY A 100 7.10 15.28 -7.02
CA GLY A 100 6.95 15.04 -5.59
C GLY A 100 5.53 14.69 -5.15
N ARG A 101 4.57 14.54 -6.08
CA ARG A 101 3.28 13.91 -5.80
C ARG A 101 3.43 12.39 -5.71
N HIS A 102 2.35 11.72 -5.37
CA HIS A 102 2.33 10.26 -5.24
C HIS A 102 1.14 9.70 -6.02
N ALA A 103 1.38 8.60 -6.73
CA ALA A 103 0.35 7.85 -7.41
C ALA A 103 0.19 6.47 -6.74
N LEU A 104 -1.05 6.06 -6.56
CA LEU A 104 -1.44 4.75 -6.03
C LEU A 104 -2.36 4.08 -7.04
N VAL A 105 -2.06 2.84 -7.43
CA VAL A 105 -2.95 1.98 -8.21
C VAL A 105 -3.53 0.91 -7.30
N TYR A 106 -4.87 0.80 -7.25
CA TYR A 106 -5.58 -0.02 -6.29
C TYR A 106 -7.00 -0.34 -6.74
N ASN A 107 -7.62 -1.33 -6.14
CA ASN A 107 -9.06 -1.51 -6.27
C ASN A 107 -9.77 -0.60 -5.25
N ASN A 108 -10.52 0.37 -5.74
CA ASN A 108 -11.25 1.34 -4.89
C ASN A 108 -12.53 0.71 -4.33
N PHE A 109 -12.36 -0.25 -3.47
CA PHE A 109 -13.44 -0.98 -2.81
C PHE A 109 -13.04 -1.35 -1.38
N GLU A 110 -13.86 -0.97 -0.41
CA GLU A 110 -13.70 -1.36 0.99
C GLU A 110 -14.49 -2.65 1.25
N THR A 111 -13.82 -3.67 1.79
CA THR A 111 -14.49 -4.88 2.25
C THR A 111 -14.76 -4.82 3.73
N GLU A 112 -15.77 -5.55 4.18
CA GLU A 112 -15.96 -5.80 5.61
C GLU A 112 -14.75 -6.51 6.20
N VAL A 113 -14.44 -6.19 7.44
CA VAL A 113 -13.35 -6.78 8.19
C VAL A 113 -13.58 -8.29 8.31
N GLY A 114 -12.52 -9.07 8.07
CA GLY A 114 -12.62 -10.53 8.08
C GLY A 114 -13.03 -11.17 6.74
N THR A 115 -13.47 -10.38 5.77
CA THR A 115 -13.75 -10.89 4.40
C THR A 115 -12.48 -11.45 3.78
N LYS A 116 -12.53 -12.69 3.30
CA LYS A 116 -11.34 -13.36 2.72
C LYS A 116 -10.94 -12.84 1.36
N LYS A 117 -11.87 -12.26 0.60
CA LYS A 117 -11.60 -11.73 -0.74
C LYS A 117 -12.77 -10.85 -1.18
N GLY A 118 -12.53 -9.56 -1.37
CA GLY A 118 -13.48 -8.64 -1.97
C GLY A 118 -13.45 -8.65 -3.50
N PRO A 119 -14.41 -7.97 -4.15
CA PRO A 119 -14.39 -7.70 -5.59
C PRO A 119 -13.07 -7.04 -6.00
N ARG A 120 -12.54 -7.42 -7.16
CA ARG A 120 -11.30 -6.80 -7.69
C ARG A 120 -11.60 -5.81 -8.82
N THR A 121 -12.63 -5.04 -8.59
CA THR A 121 -13.16 -3.97 -9.44
C THR A 121 -13.80 -2.91 -8.52
N PRO A 122 -13.78 -1.61 -8.90
CA PRO A 122 -13.01 -1.03 -10.00
C PRO A 122 -11.50 -1.01 -9.71
N LEU A 123 -10.67 -0.95 -10.77
CA LEU A 123 -9.23 -0.65 -10.67
C LEU A 123 -9.03 0.83 -10.96
N CYS A 124 -8.44 1.55 -10.02
CA CYS A 124 -8.29 3.00 -10.08
C CYS A 124 -6.85 3.45 -9.86
N ILE A 125 -6.52 4.65 -10.35
CA ILE A 125 -5.38 5.42 -9.89
C ILE A 125 -5.90 6.54 -8.99
N ALA A 126 -5.27 6.72 -7.83
CA ALA A 126 -5.43 7.89 -6.98
C ALA A 126 -4.14 8.70 -6.94
N ILE A 127 -4.27 10.02 -6.79
CA ILE A 127 -3.12 10.95 -6.69
C ILE A 127 -3.18 11.64 -5.32
N SER A 128 -2.00 11.88 -4.75
CA SER A 128 -1.82 12.62 -3.51
C SER A 128 -0.70 13.64 -3.65
N ASP A 129 -0.90 14.85 -3.13
CA ASP A 129 0.11 15.91 -3.09
C ASP A 129 1.07 15.79 -1.91
N ASP A 130 0.63 15.11 -0.84
CA ASP A 130 1.33 15.00 0.45
C ASP A 130 1.70 13.56 0.85
N GLY A 131 1.21 12.57 0.10
CA GLY A 131 1.38 11.15 0.41
C GLY A 131 0.43 10.63 1.50
N GLU A 132 -0.44 11.49 2.05
CA GLU A 132 -1.41 11.13 3.09
C GLU A 132 -2.83 11.04 2.50
N HIS A 133 -3.26 12.08 1.79
CA HIS A 133 -4.61 12.22 1.27
C HIS A 133 -4.66 11.84 -0.22
N PHE A 134 -5.02 10.60 -0.49
CA PHE A 134 -5.16 10.09 -1.85
C PHE A 134 -6.57 10.34 -2.37
N LYS A 135 -6.68 10.99 -3.52
CA LYS A 135 -7.95 11.26 -4.20
C LYS A 135 -8.05 10.42 -5.48
N PRO A 136 -9.15 9.69 -5.70
CA PRO A 136 -9.37 8.99 -6.97
C PRO A 136 -9.19 9.97 -8.14
N TYR A 137 -8.40 9.56 -9.13
CA TYR A 137 -8.03 10.40 -10.27
C TYR A 137 -8.59 9.86 -11.58
N VAL A 138 -8.42 8.57 -11.81
CA VAL A 138 -8.93 7.88 -12.99
C VAL A 138 -9.30 6.44 -12.68
N THR A 139 -10.40 5.96 -13.25
CA THR A 139 -10.77 4.55 -13.26
C THR A 139 -10.20 3.93 -14.53
N LEU A 140 -9.38 2.89 -14.36
CA LEU A 140 -8.77 2.14 -15.46
C LEU A 140 -9.74 1.07 -15.99
N GLU A 141 -10.41 0.39 -15.06
CA GLU A 141 -11.29 -0.73 -15.33
C GLU A 141 -12.49 -0.73 -14.35
N ASP A 142 -13.68 -1.02 -14.84
CA ASP A 142 -14.90 -0.97 -14.03
C ASP A 142 -15.94 -2.05 -14.43
N SER A 143 -15.50 -3.22 -14.87
CA SER A 143 -16.44 -4.32 -15.12
C SER A 143 -16.79 -5.01 -13.81
N PRO A 144 -18.07 -5.16 -13.46
CA PRO A 144 -18.51 -5.79 -12.22
C PRO A 144 -18.31 -7.31 -12.19
N VAL A 145 -18.05 -7.93 -13.34
CA VAL A 145 -17.93 -9.39 -13.47
C VAL A 145 -16.49 -9.87 -13.63
N ASP A 146 -15.54 -8.94 -13.85
CA ASP A 146 -14.16 -9.25 -14.12
C ASP A 146 -13.27 -9.02 -12.90
N GLN A 147 -12.00 -9.38 -13.04
CA GLN A 147 -11.01 -9.28 -11.99
C GLN A 147 -9.78 -8.53 -12.49
N TYR A 148 -9.45 -7.41 -11.84
CA TYR A 148 -8.27 -6.59 -12.11
C TYR A 148 -7.40 -6.55 -10.86
N SER A 149 -6.20 -7.16 -10.91
CA SER A 149 -5.44 -7.40 -9.69
C SER A 149 -3.93 -7.38 -9.89
N TYR A 150 -3.22 -7.29 -8.77
CA TYR A 150 -1.76 -7.26 -8.73
C TYR A 150 -1.17 -6.19 -9.65
N PRO A 151 -1.60 -4.94 -9.52
CA PRO A 151 -1.06 -3.86 -10.33
C PRO A 151 0.40 -3.57 -9.96
N ALA A 152 1.13 -3.02 -10.93
CA ALA A 152 2.40 -2.33 -10.72
C ALA A 152 2.36 -0.99 -11.46
N ILE A 153 2.97 0.06 -10.89
CA ILE A 153 2.96 1.41 -11.46
C ILE A 153 4.35 2.03 -11.41
N ILE A 154 4.75 2.66 -12.52
CA ILE A 154 5.95 3.48 -12.61
C ILE A 154 5.66 4.78 -13.35
N GLN A 155 6.51 5.79 -13.18
CA GLN A 155 6.54 6.96 -14.04
C GLN A 155 7.70 6.87 -15.04
N GLY A 156 7.39 6.93 -16.33
CA GLY A 156 8.37 6.93 -17.40
C GLY A 156 9.21 8.21 -17.47
N SER A 157 10.24 8.21 -18.32
CA SER A 157 11.09 9.41 -18.54
C SER A 157 10.33 10.55 -19.18
N ASP A 158 9.31 10.23 -19.96
CA ASP A 158 8.37 11.15 -20.63
C ASP A 158 7.31 11.76 -19.70
N GLY A 159 7.28 11.33 -18.41
CA GLY A 159 6.31 11.79 -17.41
C GLY A 159 5.02 10.98 -17.37
N ASN A 160 4.79 10.08 -18.31
CA ASN A 160 3.61 9.22 -18.31
C ASN A 160 3.66 8.17 -17.21
N LEU A 161 2.46 7.78 -16.73
CA LEU A 161 2.30 6.64 -15.82
C LEU A 161 2.09 5.37 -16.64
N HIS A 162 2.88 4.35 -16.35
CA HIS A 162 2.73 3.02 -16.91
C HIS A 162 2.21 2.08 -15.83
N VAL A 163 1.11 1.39 -16.12
CA VAL A 163 0.46 0.47 -15.19
C VAL A 163 0.34 -0.90 -15.85
N THR A 164 0.71 -1.92 -15.13
CA THR A 164 0.47 -3.32 -15.51
C THR A 164 -0.41 -3.99 -14.46
N TYR A 165 -1.25 -4.93 -14.85
CA TYR A 165 -2.12 -5.66 -13.94
C TYR A 165 -2.61 -6.97 -14.58
N THR A 166 -3.08 -7.89 -13.74
CA THR A 166 -3.80 -9.07 -14.21
C THR A 166 -5.19 -8.66 -14.63
N TRP A 167 -5.54 -8.96 -15.87
CA TRP A 167 -6.85 -8.74 -16.46
C TRP A 167 -7.55 -10.09 -16.70
N ARG A 168 -8.77 -10.23 -16.23
CA ARG A 168 -9.63 -11.41 -16.43
C ARG A 168 -11.06 -10.99 -16.67
#